data_f5d1a2df5526bdced722754b654f3b08
#
_entry.id   f5d1a2df5526bdced722754b654f3b08
#
_cell.length_a   1.000
_cell.length_b   1.000
_cell.length_c   1.000
_cell.angle_alpha   90.00
_cell.angle_beta   90.00
_cell.angle_gamma   90.00
#
_symmetry.space_group_name_H-M   'P 1'
#
loop_
_entity.id
_entity.type
_entity.pdbx_description
1 polymer ?
#
loop_
_entity_poly.entity_id
_entity_poly.type
_entity_poly.pdbx_seq_one_letter_code
_entity_poly.pdbx_strand_id
1 'polypeptide(L)'
;MSNPPVRRIAHVDMDAFYASVELLRYPELRGQPVVIGGGRNAAPELQPDGTRRFAKLRDYAGRGVVTTSTYEARAFGVFSAMGMMKAAQLAPDAILLPTDFDSYRRYSRLFKDAVRTFTDQIEDRGIDEIYVDLTLVEGESKELGARIKNAVREATGLTCSIAIAPNKLLAKIGSELDKPDGLTILSLADLESRIWPLAAKKVNGIGPRASDRLASIGIGTIGELAAADLGLLQEHFGGTYAAWLARIAQGLDERPIVVSSEPKSMSRETTFERDMHVTRDRATLTPALTRLCERVAEDLQRKGYRGRTVGLKIKFADFKIVTRDLSLPEPVADAVSIRRAVGECLKRVALDRRIRLIGVRMGTLEAATGEAPAAAPPRQSELPFDG
;
A
#
# COMPACT_ATOMS: atom_id res chain seq x y z
N MET A 1 -34.57 -8.16 -25.81
CA MET A 1 -33.37 -8.46 -25.07
C MET A 1 -32.99 -7.17 -24.31
N SER A 2 -33.07 -7.16 -23.00
CA SER A 2 -32.65 -5.99 -22.22
C SER A 2 -31.17 -5.76 -22.42
N ASN A 3 -30.76 -4.52 -22.70
CA ASN A 3 -29.35 -4.15 -22.73
C ASN A 3 -28.69 -4.58 -21.40
N PRO A 4 -27.46 -5.12 -21.46
CA PRO A 4 -26.74 -5.44 -20.21
C PRO A 4 -26.62 -4.19 -19.34
N PRO A 5 -26.74 -4.32 -18.02
CA PRO A 5 -26.66 -3.17 -17.13
C PRO A 5 -25.31 -2.46 -17.29
N VAL A 6 -25.35 -1.13 -17.27
CA VAL A 6 -24.12 -0.31 -17.34
C VAL A 6 -23.28 -0.61 -16.09
N ARG A 7 -22.02 -1.01 -16.32
CA ARG A 7 -21.09 -1.35 -15.23
C ARG A 7 -20.83 -0.14 -14.35
N ARG A 8 -20.94 -0.33 -13.03
CA ARG A 8 -20.72 0.71 -12.01
C ARG A 8 -19.74 0.20 -10.96
N ILE A 9 -18.48 0.62 -11.06
CA ILE A 9 -17.44 0.26 -10.11
C ILE A 9 -17.14 1.47 -9.23
N ALA A 10 -17.31 1.30 -7.92
CA ALA A 10 -16.87 2.28 -6.95
C ALA A 10 -15.45 1.97 -6.49
N HIS A 11 -14.63 3.02 -6.30
CA HIS A 11 -13.41 2.99 -5.50
C HIS A 11 -13.64 3.82 -4.25
N VAL A 12 -13.52 3.19 -3.09
CA VAL A 12 -13.67 3.80 -1.77
C VAL A 12 -12.29 3.89 -1.15
N ASP A 13 -11.86 5.08 -0.75
CA ASP A 13 -10.52 5.37 -0.21
C ASP A 13 -10.67 6.27 1.03
N MET A 14 -10.16 5.79 2.18
CA MET A 14 -10.26 6.51 3.44
C MET A 14 -9.31 7.71 3.46
N ASP A 15 -9.82 8.88 3.85
CA ASP A 15 -9.06 10.14 3.82
C ASP A 15 -7.96 10.17 4.89
N ALA A 16 -6.69 10.29 4.48
CA ALA A 16 -5.52 10.32 5.35
C ALA A 16 -5.59 9.27 6.48
N PHE A 17 -5.98 8.03 6.16
CA PHE A 17 -6.54 7.01 7.03
C PHE A 17 -5.91 6.91 8.42
N TYR A 18 -4.60 6.58 8.51
CA TYR A 18 -3.98 6.41 9.83
C TYR A 18 -3.96 7.71 10.63
N ALA A 19 -3.72 8.85 9.98
CA ALA A 19 -3.77 10.14 10.66
C ALA A 19 -5.18 10.43 11.16
N SER A 20 -6.20 10.15 10.35
CA SER A 20 -7.61 10.36 10.74
C SER A 20 -8.02 9.45 11.91
N VAL A 21 -7.52 8.20 11.98
CA VAL A 21 -7.73 7.33 13.16
C VAL A 21 -7.06 7.91 14.41
N GLU A 22 -5.84 8.44 14.31
CA GLU A 22 -5.18 9.07 15.46
C GLU A 22 -5.88 10.37 15.89
N LEU A 23 -6.47 11.13 14.97
CA LEU A 23 -7.26 12.32 15.29
C LEU A 23 -8.60 12.01 15.98
N LEU A 24 -9.11 10.78 15.94
CA LEU A 24 -10.19 10.33 16.81
C LEU A 24 -9.73 10.14 18.26
N ARG A 25 -8.49 9.68 18.43
CA ARG A 25 -7.87 9.47 19.74
C ARG A 25 -7.36 10.78 20.36
N TYR A 26 -6.88 11.68 19.52
CA TYR A 26 -6.29 12.97 19.90
C TYR A 26 -7.02 14.12 19.17
N PRO A 27 -8.29 14.40 19.51
CA PRO A 27 -9.11 15.39 18.82
C PRO A 27 -8.54 16.82 18.92
N GLU A 28 -7.71 17.09 19.94
CA GLU A 28 -6.99 18.35 20.12
C GLU A 28 -5.96 18.65 19.02
N LEU A 29 -5.59 17.64 18.22
CA LEU A 29 -4.65 17.78 17.10
C LEU A 29 -5.34 18.08 15.76
N ARG A 30 -6.65 18.17 15.72
CA ARG A 30 -7.37 18.52 14.47
C ARG A 30 -6.95 19.89 13.97
N GLY A 31 -6.72 19.98 12.64
CA GLY A 31 -6.24 21.21 12.00
C GLY A 31 -4.74 21.48 12.18
N GLN A 32 -4.00 20.57 12.84
CA GLN A 32 -2.56 20.68 13.02
C GLN A 32 -1.79 19.76 12.06
N PRO A 33 -0.56 20.14 11.66
CA PRO A 33 0.30 19.24 10.90
C PRO A 33 0.77 18.08 11.80
N VAL A 34 0.27 16.87 11.50
CA VAL A 34 0.59 15.64 12.21
C VAL A 34 1.19 14.63 11.24
N VAL A 35 2.25 13.96 11.66
CA VAL A 35 2.96 12.92 10.92
C VAL A 35 2.94 11.63 11.73
N ILE A 36 2.56 10.53 11.09
CA ILE A 36 2.50 9.21 11.71
C ILE A 36 3.73 8.42 11.29
N GLY A 37 4.47 7.87 12.27
CA GLY A 37 5.70 7.10 12.03
C GLY A 37 6.66 7.13 13.23
N GLY A 38 7.93 6.85 13.01
CA GLY A 38 9.00 7.08 13.99
C GLY A 38 9.11 6.09 15.15
N GLY A 39 8.30 5.05 15.20
CA GLY A 39 8.36 4.02 16.25
C GLY A 39 7.80 4.47 17.61
N ARG A 40 7.98 3.62 18.66
CA ARG A 40 7.34 3.79 19.97
C ARG A 40 7.82 5.01 20.77
N ASN A 41 8.99 5.55 20.48
CA ASN A 41 9.57 6.68 21.24
C ASN A 41 8.83 8.01 21.01
N ALA A 42 7.86 8.05 20.12
CA ALA A 42 7.02 9.22 19.86
C ALA A 42 5.65 9.15 20.58
N ALA A 43 5.48 8.26 21.55
CA ALA A 43 4.22 8.18 22.30
C ALA A 43 3.97 9.47 23.08
N PRO A 44 2.72 10.00 23.06
CA PRO A 44 2.37 11.18 23.83
C PRO A 44 2.53 10.97 25.33
N GLU A 45 3.08 11.96 26.03
CA GLU A 45 3.28 11.94 27.49
C GLU A 45 2.16 12.73 28.16
N LEU A 46 1.43 12.06 29.10
CA LEU A 46 0.44 12.73 29.93
C LEU A 46 1.14 13.62 30.98
N GLN A 47 0.82 14.89 31.01
CA GLN A 47 1.35 15.85 31.98
C GLN A 47 0.51 15.85 33.28
N PRO A 48 1.07 16.34 34.42
CA PRO A 48 0.35 16.40 35.69
C PRO A 48 -0.93 17.23 35.66
N ASP A 49 -1.03 18.20 34.75
CA ASP A 49 -2.21 19.06 34.53
C ASP A 49 -3.30 18.41 33.64
N GLY A 50 -3.10 17.14 33.22
CA GLY A 50 -4.03 16.42 32.34
C GLY A 50 -3.85 16.70 30.86
N THR A 51 -2.96 17.63 30.47
CA THR A 51 -2.63 17.87 29.06
C THR A 51 -1.68 16.80 28.53
N ARG A 52 -1.53 16.72 27.20
CA ARG A 52 -0.57 15.82 26.53
C ARG A 52 0.56 16.60 25.87
N ARG A 53 1.77 16.18 26.13
CA ARG A 53 2.95 16.63 25.40
C ARG A 53 3.21 15.67 24.24
N PHE A 54 3.29 16.23 23.03
CA PHE A 54 3.55 15.50 21.80
C PHE A 54 4.97 15.73 21.33
N ALA A 55 5.60 14.67 20.82
CA ALA A 55 6.91 14.75 20.17
C ALA A 55 6.81 15.63 18.91
N LYS A 56 7.87 16.35 18.58
CA LYS A 56 7.99 17.13 17.35
C LYS A 56 8.86 16.42 16.35
N LEU A 57 8.57 16.62 15.07
CA LEU A 57 9.30 15.97 13.98
C LEU A 57 10.79 16.37 13.95
N ARG A 58 11.14 17.59 14.40
CA ARG A 58 12.53 18.05 14.55
C ARG A 58 13.37 17.18 15.48
N ASP A 59 12.75 16.55 16.47
CA ASP A 59 13.43 15.73 17.48
C ASP A 59 13.65 14.28 17.02
N TYR A 60 13.18 13.95 15.83
CA TYR A 60 13.32 12.61 15.28
C TYR A 60 14.74 12.36 14.78
N ALA A 61 15.31 11.23 15.21
CA ALA A 61 16.53 10.68 14.67
C ALA A 61 16.33 9.20 14.31
N GLY A 62 16.66 8.82 13.07
CA GLY A 62 16.50 7.43 12.64
C GLY A 62 16.34 7.26 11.13
N ARG A 63 16.03 6.02 10.72
CA ARG A 63 15.89 5.59 9.32
C ARG A 63 14.44 5.29 8.92
N GLY A 64 13.47 5.67 9.76
CA GLY A 64 12.06 5.48 9.49
C GLY A 64 11.55 6.33 8.34
N VAL A 65 10.38 5.95 7.86
CA VAL A 65 9.62 6.68 6.85
C VAL A 65 8.31 7.18 7.43
N VAL A 66 7.76 8.22 6.84
CA VAL A 66 6.40 8.69 7.09
C VAL A 66 5.44 7.59 6.65
N THR A 67 4.64 7.07 7.58
CA THR A 67 3.58 6.11 7.26
C THR A 67 2.41 6.83 6.61
N THR A 68 1.97 7.93 7.20
CA THR A 68 1.03 8.90 6.60
C THR A 68 1.14 10.25 7.30
N SER A 69 0.42 11.25 6.78
CA SER A 69 0.38 12.61 7.32
C SER A 69 -0.99 13.24 7.12
N THR A 70 -1.35 14.19 7.98
CA THR A 70 -2.56 15.01 7.81
C THR A 70 -2.45 15.92 6.58
N TYR A 71 -3.56 16.44 6.09
CA TYR A 71 -3.56 17.36 4.94
C TYR A 71 -2.78 18.65 5.25
N GLU A 72 -2.79 19.10 6.49
CA GLU A 72 -2.00 20.23 6.98
C GLU A 72 -0.49 19.95 6.86
N ALA A 73 -0.05 18.74 7.19
CA ALA A 73 1.36 18.36 7.02
C ALA A 73 1.72 18.15 5.53
N ARG A 74 0.78 17.68 4.69
CA ARG A 74 0.96 17.58 3.23
C ARG A 74 1.15 18.96 2.59
N ALA A 75 0.54 20.01 3.12
CA ALA A 75 0.76 21.38 2.65
C ALA A 75 2.24 21.83 2.79
N PHE A 76 3.00 21.26 3.73
CA PHE A 76 4.45 21.44 3.86
C PHE A 76 5.27 20.50 2.97
N GLY A 77 4.62 19.69 2.12
CA GLY A 77 5.29 18.72 1.26
C GLY A 77 5.65 17.39 1.95
N VAL A 78 5.03 17.07 3.10
CA VAL A 78 5.28 15.81 3.82
C VAL A 78 4.26 14.76 3.40
N PHE A 79 4.72 13.69 2.73
CA PHE A 79 3.88 12.62 2.19
C PHE A 79 4.32 11.23 2.68
N SER A 80 3.44 10.24 2.54
CA SER A 80 3.73 8.83 2.82
C SER A 80 4.99 8.35 2.07
N ALA A 81 5.71 7.42 2.68
CA ALA A 81 6.99 6.86 2.22
C ALA A 81 8.17 7.84 2.20
N MET A 82 7.99 9.13 2.52
CA MET A 82 9.10 10.07 2.67
C MET A 82 9.96 9.68 3.87
N GLY A 83 11.29 9.77 3.75
CA GLY A 83 12.20 9.60 4.90
C GLY A 83 11.90 10.62 6.01
N MET A 84 11.79 10.16 7.26
CA MET A 84 11.41 11.02 8.40
C MET A 84 12.38 12.20 8.61
N MET A 85 13.69 12.01 8.38
CA MET A 85 14.69 13.09 8.47
C MET A 85 14.43 14.19 7.43
N LYS A 86 13.98 13.83 6.21
CA LYS A 86 13.59 14.80 5.19
C LYS A 86 12.26 15.50 5.57
N ALA A 87 11.31 14.76 6.10
CA ALA A 87 10.07 15.32 6.60
C ALA A 87 10.32 16.34 7.74
N ALA A 88 11.28 16.04 8.64
CA ALA A 88 11.69 16.95 9.71
C ALA A 88 12.30 18.28 9.21
N GLN A 89 12.96 18.25 8.05
CA GLN A 89 13.46 19.48 7.41
C GLN A 89 12.34 20.33 6.82
N LEU A 90 11.28 19.68 6.28
CA LEU A 90 10.15 20.38 5.65
C LEU A 90 9.14 20.93 6.68
N ALA A 91 8.88 20.18 7.75
CA ALA A 91 7.90 20.52 8.77
C ALA A 91 8.43 20.22 10.18
N PRO A 92 9.46 20.95 10.67
CA PRO A 92 10.13 20.63 11.94
C PRO A 92 9.19 20.68 13.14
N ASP A 93 8.16 21.54 13.11
CA ASP A 93 7.19 21.71 14.18
C ASP A 93 5.98 20.78 14.10
N ALA A 94 5.86 19.99 13.04
CA ALA A 94 4.79 19.01 12.93
C ALA A 94 4.85 18.02 14.10
N ILE A 95 3.68 17.62 14.56
CA ILE A 95 3.54 16.64 15.64
C ILE A 95 3.86 15.26 15.09
N LEU A 96 4.66 14.52 15.84
CA LEU A 96 5.02 13.14 15.51
C LEU A 96 4.26 12.18 16.42
N LEU A 97 3.50 11.25 15.82
CA LEU A 97 2.82 10.17 16.52
C LEU A 97 3.33 8.79 16.06
N PRO A 98 3.39 7.82 16.97
CA PRO A 98 3.73 6.45 16.62
C PRO A 98 2.61 5.79 15.83
N THR A 99 2.92 4.70 15.12
CA THR A 99 1.91 3.88 14.45
C THR A 99 1.17 2.97 15.42
N ASP A 100 -0.16 2.86 15.27
CA ASP A 100 -1.01 1.89 15.97
C ASP A 100 -1.75 1.00 14.96
N PHE A 101 -1.04 -0.01 14.43
CA PHE A 101 -1.60 -0.91 13.42
C PHE A 101 -2.80 -1.75 13.92
N ASP A 102 -2.96 -1.96 15.24
CA ASP A 102 -4.11 -2.69 15.77
C ASP A 102 -5.38 -1.85 15.63
N SER A 103 -5.32 -0.57 15.97
CA SER A 103 -6.40 0.37 15.72
C SER A 103 -6.69 0.51 14.23
N TYR A 104 -5.67 0.66 13.37
CA TYR A 104 -5.88 0.80 11.93
C TYR A 104 -6.57 -0.44 11.33
N ARG A 105 -6.17 -1.64 11.71
CA ARG A 105 -6.85 -2.88 11.29
C ARG A 105 -8.30 -2.95 11.78
N ARG A 106 -8.58 -2.46 13.00
CA ARG A 106 -9.95 -2.40 13.52
C ARG A 106 -10.82 -1.46 12.67
N TYR A 107 -10.37 -0.22 12.42
CA TYR A 107 -11.12 0.74 11.64
C TYR A 107 -11.25 0.32 10.17
N SER A 108 -10.24 -0.35 9.61
CA SER A 108 -10.31 -0.97 8.30
C SER A 108 -11.44 -2.01 8.19
N ARG A 109 -11.60 -2.86 9.19
CA ARG A 109 -12.73 -3.82 9.21
C ARG A 109 -14.06 -3.10 9.31
N LEU A 110 -14.19 -2.11 10.19
CA LEU A 110 -15.44 -1.37 10.38
C LEU A 110 -15.92 -0.72 9.08
N PHE A 111 -15.05 0.00 8.34
CA PHE A 111 -15.49 0.62 7.10
C PHE A 111 -15.84 -0.41 6.03
N LYS A 112 -15.08 -1.50 5.92
CA LYS A 112 -15.36 -2.57 4.95
C LYS A 112 -16.66 -3.30 5.27
N ASP A 113 -16.95 -3.52 6.54
CA ASP A 113 -18.20 -4.14 6.99
C ASP A 113 -19.39 -3.21 6.71
N ALA A 114 -19.23 -1.90 6.93
CA ALA A 114 -20.25 -0.92 6.55
C ALA A 114 -20.57 -0.95 5.04
N VAL A 115 -19.53 -1.06 4.19
CA VAL A 115 -19.74 -1.16 2.73
C VAL A 115 -20.37 -2.51 2.33
N ARG A 116 -20.09 -3.61 3.04
CA ARG A 116 -20.69 -4.93 2.79
C ARG A 116 -22.20 -4.95 2.97
N THR A 117 -22.78 -4.00 3.70
CA THR A 117 -24.25 -3.89 3.80
C THR A 117 -24.93 -3.54 2.48
N PHE A 118 -24.18 -3.07 1.48
CA PHE A 118 -24.69 -2.72 0.15
C PHE A 118 -24.47 -3.85 -0.87
N THR A 119 -23.35 -4.57 -0.80
CA THR A 119 -22.99 -5.68 -1.70
C THR A 119 -21.79 -6.45 -1.16
N ASP A 120 -21.73 -7.75 -1.46
CA ASP A 120 -20.58 -8.61 -1.19
C ASP A 120 -19.51 -8.57 -2.31
N GLN A 121 -19.81 -7.88 -3.43
CA GLN A 121 -18.89 -7.76 -4.57
C GLN A 121 -17.82 -6.71 -4.27
N ILE A 122 -16.92 -7.03 -3.33
CA ILE A 122 -15.87 -6.15 -2.83
C ILE A 122 -14.50 -6.79 -3.08
N GLU A 123 -13.61 -6.03 -3.73
CA GLU A 123 -12.19 -6.36 -3.84
C GLU A 123 -11.39 -5.55 -2.83
N ASP A 124 -10.75 -6.24 -1.90
CA ASP A 124 -9.84 -5.65 -0.91
C ASP A 124 -8.51 -5.29 -1.58
N ARG A 125 -8.11 -4.02 -1.54
CA ARG A 125 -6.85 -3.53 -2.14
C ARG A 125 -5.83 -3.08 -1.12
N GLY A 126 -6.23 -2.94 0.12
CA GLY A 126 -5.36 -2.48 1.19
C GLY A 126 -6.10 -2.22 2.49
N ILE A 127 -5.42 -1.61 3.43
CA ILE A 127 -5.99 -1.31 4.76
C ILE A 127 -7.05 -0.21 4.70
N ASP A 128 -6.98 0.66 3.71
CA ASP A 128 -7.73 1.90 3.58
C ASP A 128 -8.51 2.03 2.26
N GLU A 129 -8.38 1.08 1.34
CA GLU A 129 -9.04 1.17 0.03
C GLU A 129 -9.65 -0.15 -0.44
N ILE A 130 -10.78 -0.04 -1.14
CA ILE A 130 -11.50 -1.16 -1.76
C ILE A 130 -12.10 -0.75 -3.09
N TYR A 131 -12.27 -1.73 -4.00
CA TYR A 131 -13.22 -1.60 -5.10
C TYR A 131 -14.52 -2.32 -4.78
N VAL A 132 -15.63 -1.78 -5.28
CA VAL A 132 -16.99 -2.31 -5.05
C VAL A 132 -17.72 -2.35 -6.37
N ASP A 133 -18.32 -3.49 -6.71
CA ASP A 133 -19.22 -3.58 -7.86
C ASP A 133 -20.65 -3.22 -7.44
N LEU A 134 -21.12 -2.09 -7.93
CA LEU A 134 -22.48 -1.58 -7.71
C LEU A 134 -23.41 -1.79 -8.92
N THR A 135 -22.98 -2.57 -9.92
CA THR A 135 -23.71 -2.75 -11.19
C THR A 135 -25.14 -3.22 -10.98
N LEU A 136 -25.35 -4.13 -10.04
CA LEU A 136 -26.66 -4.71 -9.74
C LEU A 136 -27.33 -4.10 -8.49
N VAL A 137 -26.72 -3.11 -7.85
CA VAL A 137 -27.30 -2.43 -6.68
C VAL A 137 -28.29 -1.37 -7.15
N GLU A 138 -29.51 -1.38 -6.63
CA GLU A 138 -30.55 -0.43 -7.00
C GLU A 138 -30.23 1.00 -6.54
N GLY A 139 -30.65 1.98 -7.32
CA GLY A 139 -30.50 3.42 -7.05
C GLY A 139 -29.48 4.12 -7.96
N GLU A 140 -29.54 5.45 -7.97
CA GLU A 140 -28.65 6.30 -8.73
C GLU A 140 -27.23 6.31 -8.14
N SER A 141 -26.21 6.36 -8.99
CA SER A 141 -24.79 6.30 -8.56
C SER A 141 -24.43 7.36 -7.52
N LYS A 142 -24.94 8.58 -7.68
CA LYS A 142 -24.68 9.68 -6.73
C LYS A 142 -25.30 9.41 -5.36
N GLU A 143 -26.52 8.93 -5.35
CA GLU A 143 -27.23 8.57 -4.11
C GLU A 143 -26.55 7.38 -3.40
N LEU A 144 -26.21 6.33 -4.14
CA LEU A 144 -25.49 5.18 -3.60
C LEU A 144 -24.15 5.60 -2.99
N GLY A 145 -23.36 6.43 -3.69
CA GLY A 145 -22.11 6.96 -3.18
C GLY A 145 -22.28 7.75 -1.88
N ALA A 146 -23.32 8.60 -1.79
CA ALA A 146 -23.63 9.35 -0.57
C ALA A 146 -24.04 8.43 0.59
N ARG A 147 -24.85 7.41 0.34
CA ARG A 147 -25.27 6.42 1.34
C ARG A 147 -24.07 5.61 1.86
N ILE A 148 -23.18 5.18 0.98
CA ILE A 148 -21.95 4.46 1.38
C ILE A 148 -21.07 5.36 2.24
N LYS A 149 -20.84 6.62 1.87
CA LYS A 149 -20.08 7.58 2.67
C LYS A 149 -20.67 7.78 4.07
N ASN A 150 -22.00 7.92 4.16
CA ASN A 150 -22.69 8.07 5.44
C ASN A 150 -22.53 6.80 6.30
N ALA A 151 -22.74 5.61 5.74
CA ALA A 151 -22.56 4.36 6.47
C ALA A 151 -21.12 4.19 7.01
N VAL A 152 -20.11 4.54 6.20
CA VAL A 152 -18.71 4.53 6.64
C VAL A 152 -18.49 5.52 7.78
N ARG A 153 -19.03 6.74 7.67
CA ARG A 153 -18.90 7.77 8.71
C ARG A 153 -19.59 7.36 10.01
N GLU A 154 -20.79 6.81 9.95
CA GLU A 154 -21.54 6.31 11.10
C GLU A 154 -20.79 5.16 11.81
N ALA A 155 -20.24 4.22 11.03
CA ALA A 155 -19.52 3.07 11.58
C ALA A 155 -18.14 3.42 12.18
N THR A 156 -17.48 4.46 11.65
CA THR A 156 -16.06 4.72 11.97
C THR A 156 -15.79 6.11 12.57
N GLY A 157 -16.67 7.09 12.36
CA GLY A 157 -16.38 8.50 12.64
C GLY A 157 -15.39 9.14 11.66
N LEU A 158 -15.00 8.43 10.59
CA LEU A 158 -14.02 8.88 9.60
C LEU A 158 -14.71 9.24 8.27
N THR A 159 -14.00 10.03 7.44
CA THR A 159 -14.41 10.32 6.07
C THR A 159 -13.72 9.42 5.07
N CYS A 160 -14.36 9.21 3.93
CA CYS A 160 -13.77 8.57 2.76
C CYS A 160 -14.12 9.35 1.49
N SER A 161 -13.25 9.27 0.50
CA SER A 161 -13.50 9.77 -0.85
C SER A 161 -13.89 8.60 -1.76
N ILE A 162 -14.96 8.77 -2.52
CA ILE A 162 -15.53 7.74 -3.38
C ILE A 162 -15.63 8.25 -4.81
N ALA A 163 -15.26 7.42 -5.77
CA ALA A 163 -15.68 7.63 -7.14
C ALA A 163 -16.40 6.40 -7.68
N ILE A 164 -17.46 6.62 -8.46
CA ILE A 164 -18.20 5.60 -9.19
C ILE A 164 -18.00 5.84 -10.68
N ALA A 165 -17.53 4.81 -11.38
CA ALA A 165 -17.11 4.89 -12.77
C ALA A 165 -17.38 3.55 -13.52
N PRO A 166 -17.27 3.50 -14.86
CA PRO A 166 -17.49 2.26 -15.62
C PRO A 166 -16.48 1.15 -15.33
N ASN A 167 -15.31 1.47 -14.74
CA ASN A 167 -14.25 0.51 -14.49
C ASN A 167 -13.34 0.94 -13.33
N LYS A 168 -12.45 0.02 -12.91
CA LYS A 168 -11.52 0.21 -11.78
C LYS A 168 -10.53 1.33 -12.00
N LEU A 169 -10.04 1.50 -13.24
CA LEU A 169 -9.09 2.56 -13.60
C LEU A 169 -9.68 3.94 -13.32
N LEU A 170 -10.84 4.23 -13.90
CA LEU A 170 -11.50 5.53 -13.77
C LEU A 170 -12.00 5.76 -12.34
N ALA A 171 -12.50 4.71 -11.67
CA ALA A 171 -12.91 4.83 -10.27
C ALA A 171 -11.73 5.22 -9.37
N LYS A 172 -10.53 4.62 -9.56
CA LYS A 172 -9.35 4.97 -8.76
C LYS A 172 -8.87 6.40 -9.03
N ILE A 173 -8.83 6.82 -10.29
CA ILE A 173 -8.46 8.19 -10.63
C ILE A 173 -9.49 9.16 -10.03
N GLY A 174 -10.78 8.86 -10.19
CA GLY A 174 -11.88 9.70 -9.72
C GLY A 174 -11.90 9.91 -8.22
N SER A 175 -11.56 8.89 -7.42
CA SER A 175 -11.54 9.00 -5.95
C SER A 175 -10.47 9.97 -5.42
N GLU A 176 -9.48 10.35 -6.24
CA GLU A 176 -8.47 11.33 -5.89
C GLU A 176 -8.82 12.78 -6.29
N LEU A 177 -9.82 12.97 -7.18
CA LEU A 177 -10.11 14.30 -7.76
C LEU A 177 -10.64 15.30 -6.75
N ASP A 178 -11.53 14.84 -5.87
CA ASP A 178 -12.27 15.71 -4.94
C ASP A 178 -11.90 15.42 -3.47
N LYS A 179 -10.71 14.85 -3.17
CA LYS A 179 -10.24 14.62 -1.79
C LYS A 179 -10.01 15.92 -1.03
N PRO A 180 -10.30 15.97 0.28
CA PRO A 180 -10.93 14.93 1.11
C PRO A 180 -12.47 14.95 1.06
N ASP A 181 -13.09 13.87 1.54
CA ASP A 181 -14.55 13.69 1.68
C ASP A 181 -15.33 13.86 0.37
N GLY A 182 -14.66 13.55 -0.78
CA GLY A 182 -15.19 13.73 -2.11
C GLY A 182 -16.19 12.64 -2.54
N LEU A 183 -17.04 12.99 -3.52
CA LEU A 183 -17.91 12.05 -4.23
C LEU A 183 -17.90 12.40 -5.72
N THR A 184 -17.23 11.59 -6.51
CA THR A 184 -17.05 11.80 -7.95
C THR A 184 -17.80 10.75 -8.75
N ILE A 185 -18.61 11.16 -9.70
CA ILE A 185 -19.23 10.26 -10.68
C ILE A 185 -18.57 10.52 -12.03
N LEU A 186 -18.08 9.47 -12.69
CA LEU A 186 -17.44 9.51 -13.99
C LEU A 186 -18.10 8.57 -14.98
N SER A 187 -18.20 9.03 -16.20
CA SER A 187 -18.57 8.25 -17.39
C SER A 187 -17.42 8.26 -18.40
N LEU A 188 -17.54 7.52 -19.48
CA LEU A 188 -16.56 7.61 -20.59
C LEU A 188 -16.59 8.98 -21.30
N ALA A 189 -17.71 9.68 -21.26
CA ALA A 189 -17.81 11.03 -21.82
C ALA A 189 -16.97 12.07 -21.07
N ASP A 190 -16.59 11.77 -19.81
CA ASP A 190 -15.76 12.67 -18.98
C ASP A 190 -14.26 12.55 -19.26
N LEU A 191 -13.83 11.64 -20.16
CA LEU A 191 -12.42 11.39 -20.44
C LEU A 191 -11.67 12.64 -20.89
N GLU A 192 -12.17 13.31 -21.91
CA GLU A 192 -11.52 14.50 -22.51
C GLU A 192 -11.46 15.67 -21.55
N SER A 193 -12.54 15.91 -20.81
CA SER A 193 -12.68 17.10 -19.98
C SER A 193 -12.06 16.95 -18.58
N ARG A 194 -12.08 15.75 -17.99
CA ARG A 194 -11.71 15.53 -16.57
C ARG A 194 -10.49 14.63 -16.38
N ILE A 195 -10.22 13.69 -17.31
CA ILE A 195 -9.18 12.67 -17.16
C ILE A 195 -7.94 13.02 -17.99
N TRP A 196 -8.10 13.34 -19.28
CA TRP A 196 -6.98 13.64 -20.17
C TRP A 196 -6.11 14.83 -19.75
N PRO A 197 -6.64 15.90 -19.11
CA PRO A 197 -5.79 16.98 -18.59
C PRO A 197 -4.88 16.58 -17.41
N LEU A 198 -5.14 15.44 -16.77
CA LEU A 198 -4.35 14.99 -15.63
C LEU A 198 -2.96 14.50 -16.07
N ALA A 199 -1.97 14.70 -15.18
CA ALA A 199 -0.64 14.16 -15.38
C ALA A 199 -0.67 12.61 -15.49
N ALA A 200 0.07 12.02 -16.42
CA ALA A 200 0.10 10.57 -16.67
C ALA A 200 0.43 9.75 -15.40
N LYS A 201 1.25 10.30 -14.51
CA LYS A 201 1.58 9.68 -13.20
C LYS A 201 0.37 9.46 -12.27
N LYS A 202 -0.79 10.07 -12.56
CA LYS A 202 -2.03 9.85 -11.80
C LYS A 202 -2.66 8.47 -12.09
N VAL A 203 -2.23 7.83 -13.15
CA VAL A 203 -2.67 6.47 -13.48
C VAL A 203 -1.92 5.47 -12.59
N ASN A 204 -2.66 4.68 -11.82
CA ASN A 204 -2.09 3.59 -11.03
C ASN A 204 -1.40 2.58 -11.96
N GLY A 205 -0.10 2.35 -11.74
CA GLY A 205 0.76 1.56 -12.62
C GLY A 205 1.77 2.38 -13.44
N ILE A 206 1.64 3.71 -13.49
CA ILE A 206 2.66 4.62 -14.02
C ILE A 206 3.46 5.17 -12.83
N GLY A 207 4.50 4.45 -12.44
CA GLY A 207 5.41 4.87 -11.36
C GLY A 207 6.38 5.98 -11.81
N PRO A 208 7.21 6.53 -10.88
CA PRO A 208 8.12 7.65 -11.17
C PRO A 208 9.01 7.42 -12.39
N ARG A 209 9.64 6.24 -12.50
CA ARG A 209 10.51 5.91 -13.65
C ARG A 209 9.79 5.91 -14.99
N ALA A 210 8.55 5.37 -15.01
CA ALA A 210 7.75 5.36 -16.22
C ALA A 210 7.27 6.78 -16.56
N SER A 211 6.89 7.56 -15.54
CA SER A 211 6.51 8.96 -15.71
C SER A 211 7.66 9.82 -16.26
N ASP A 212 8.88 9.67 -15.72
CA ASP A 212 10.06 10.39 -16.19
C ASP A 212 10.40 10.00 -17.64
N ARG A 213 10.26 8.72 -17.98
CA ARG A 213 10.49 8.23 -19.36
C ARG A 213 9.43 8.71 -20.32
N LEU A 214 8.15 8.80 -19.94
CA LEU A 214 7.08 9.41 -20.72
C LEU A 214 7.39 10.89 -20.98
N ALA A 215 7.76 11.63 -19.93
CA ALA A 215 8.13 13.04 -20.04
C ALA A 215 9.32 13.27 -20.98
N SER A 216 10.31 12.37 -21.01
CA SER A 216 11.47 12.46 -21.91
C SER A 216 11.12 12.32 -23.40
N ILE A 217 9.94 11.81 -23.73
CA ILE A 217 9.41 11.70 -25.09
C ILE A 217 8.21 12.64 -25.35
N GLY A 218 8.05 13.67 -24.49
CA GLY A 218 7.04 14.71 -24.64
C GLY A 218 5.63 14.35 -24.16
N ILE A 219 5.48 13.27 -23.35
CA ILE A 219 4.18 12.80 -22.83
C ILE A 219 4.12 13.10 -21.32
N GLY A 220 3.40 14.16 -20.93
CA GLY A 220 3.20 14.56 -19.53
C GLY A 220 1.81 14.26 -19.00
N THR A 221 0.79 14.25 -19.88
CA THR A 221 -0.62 14.07 -19.52
C THR A 221 -1.20 12.75 -20.03
N ILE A 222 -2.37 12.39 -19.51
CA ILE A 222 -3.12 11.20 -19.99
C ILE A 222 -3.60 11.44 -21.42
N GLY A 223 -3.99 12.66 -21.79
CA GLY A 223 -4.43 13.01 -23.13
C GLY A 223 -3.30 12.91 -24.17
N GLU A 224 -2.11 13.40 -23.86
CA GLU A 224 -0.93 13.22 -24.70
C GLU A 224 -0.58 11.73 -24.86
N LEU A 225 -0.73 10.94 -23.79
CA LEU A 225 -0.55 9.48 -23.85
C LEU A 225 -1.61 8.82 -24.74
N ALA A 226 -2.87 9.29 -24.71
CA ALA A 226 -3.96 8.79 -25.53
C ALA A 226 -3.75 9.09 -27.03
N ALA A 227 -3.07 10.18 -27.34
CA ALA A 227 -2.72 10.60 -28.70
C ALA A 227 -1.38 10.03 -29.19
N ALA A 228 -0.60 9.38 -28.33
CA ALA A 228 0.74 8.90 -28.65
C ALA A 228 0.71 7.73 -29.65
N ASP A 229 1.67 7.72 -30.57
CA ASP A 229 1.88 6.60 -31.47
C ASP A 229 2.29 5.34 -30.74
N LEU A 230 1.65 4.20 -31.06
CA LEU A 230 1.92 2.93 -30.41
C LEU A 230 3.35 2.44 -30.66
N GLY A 231 3.91 2.69 -31.86
CA GLY A 231 5.29 2.31 -32.20
C GLY A 231 6.30 3.05 -31.32
N LEU A 232 6.09 4.36 -31.11
CA LEU A 232 6.91 5.16 -30.18
C LEU A 232 6.83 4.58 -28.75
N LEU A 233 5.65 4.25 -28.27
CA LEU A 233 5.50 3.63 -26.95
C LEU A 233 6.18 2.27 -26.88
N GLN A 234 6.11 1.45 -27.93
CA GLN A 234 6.76 0.13 -27.97
C GLN A 234 8.28 0.22 -27.95
N GLU A 235 8.86 1.18 -28.67
CA GLU A 235 10.30 1.44 -28.65
C GLU A 235 10.82 1.77 -27.25
N HIS A 236 10.07 2.58 -26.51
CA HIS A 236 10.49 3.03 -25.18
C HIS A 236 10.11 2.10 -24.03
N PHE A 237 9.02 1.35 -24.13
CA PHE A 237 8.45 0.60 -23.00
C PHE A 237 8.33 -0.90 -23.25
N GLY A 238 8.58 -1.37 -24.47
CA GLY A 238 8.34 -2.75 -24.89
C GLY A 238 6.85 -3.03 -25.15
N GLY A 239 6.57 -4.10 -25.90
CA GLY A 239 5.24 -4.35 -26.47
C GLY A 239 4.10 -4.44 -25.44
N THR A 240 4.31 -5.22 -24.37
CA THR A 240 3.25 -5.47 -23.35
C THR A 240 2.86 -4.21 -22.58
N TYR A 241 3.86 -3.45 -22.11
CA TYR A 241 3.57 -2.25 -21.31
C TYR A 241 3.07 -1.11 -22.20
N ALA A 242 3.57 -0.97 -23.42
CA ALA A 242 3.08 0.00 -24.39
C ALA A 242 1.60 -0.24 -24.75
N ALA A 243 1.22 -1.48 -25.05
CA ALA A 243 -0.17 -1.84 -25.31
C ALA A 243 -1.08 -1.52 -24.11
N TRP A 244 -0.61 -1.78 -22.90
CA TRP A 244 -1.33 -1.41 -21.68
C TRP A 244 -1.46 0.11 -21.54
N LEU A 245 -0.39 0.89 -21.75
CA LEU A 245 -0.41 2.35 -21.71
C LEU A 245 -1.42 2.94 -22.70
N ALA A 246 -1.45 2.46 -23.94
CA ALA A 246 -2.39 2.91 -24.96
C ALA A 246 -3.85 2.64 -24.55
N ARG A 247 -4.14 1.45 -24.00
CA ARG A 247 -5.49 1.08 -23.55
C ARG A 247 -5.97 1.93 -22.38
N ILE A 248 -5.13 2.11 -21.34
CA ILE A 248 -5.54 2.85 -20.14
C ILE A 248 -5.74 4.33 -20.41
N ALA A 249 -4.99 4.92 -21.34
CA ALA A 249 -5.15 6.31 -21.76
C ALA A 249 -6.50 6.57 -22.45
N GLN A 250 -7.08 5.54 -23.09
CA GLN A 250 -8.43 5.54 -23.65
C GLN A 250 -9.52 5.18 -22.61
N GLY A 251 -9.17 5.09 -21.34
CA GLY A 251 -10.12 4.75 -20.27
C GLY A 251 -10.55 3.27 -20.28
N LEU A 252 -9.85 2.39 -20.98
CA LEU A 252 -10.22 0.98 -21.18
C LEU A 252 -9.61 0.10 -20.08
N ASP A 253 -10.47 -0.45 -19.21
CA ASP A 253 -10.10 -1.38 -18.16
C ASP A 253 -11.23 -2.38 -17.91
N GLU A 254 -11.03 -3.61 -18.37
CA GLU A 254 -12.02 -4.69 -18.28
C GLU A 254 -11.81 -5.61 -17.07
N ARG A 255 -10.82 -5.29 -16.20
CA ARG A 255 -10.53 -6.14 -15.04
C ARG A 255 -11.78 -6.32 -14.18
N PRO A 256 -12.15 -7.58 -13.82
CA PRO A 256 -13.26 -7.83 -12.92
C PRO A 256 -12.92 -7.43 -11.47
N ILE A 257 -13.95 -7.37 -10.61
CA ILE A 257 -13.79 -7.36 -9.16
C ILE A 257 -13.34 -8.75 -8.72
N VAL A 258 -12.29 -8.81 -7.91
CA VAL A 258 -11.72 -10.04 -7.37
C VAL A 258 -12.01 -10.09 -5.87
N VAL A 259 -13.08 -10.80 -5.49
CA VAL A 259 -13.59 -10.84 -4.10
C VAL A 259 -12.67 -11.60 -3.14
N SER A 260 -11.80 -12.48 -3.65
CA SER A 260 -10.82 -13.21 -2.86
C SER A 260 -9.54 -13.43 -3.65
N SER A 261 -8.41 -13.36 -2.98
CA SER A 261 -7.10 -13.67 -3.58
C SER A 261 -6.20 -14.38 -2.59
N GLU A 262 -5.50 -15.40 -3.06
CA GLU A 262 -4.49 -16.11 -2.29
C GLU A 262 -3.17 -15.33 -2.27
N PRO A 263 -2.45 -15.31 -1.14
CA PRO A 263 -1.16 -14.66 -1.07
C PRO A 263 -0.13 -15.39 -1.94
N LYS A 264 0.60 -14.66 -2.78
CA LYS A 264 1.66 -15.24 -3.63
C LYS A 264 2.94 -15.54 -2.85
N SER A 265 3.19 -14.80 -1.77
CA SER A 265 4.35 -14.95 -0.90
C SER A 265 4.10 -14.32 0.47
N MET A 266 4.90 -14.74 1.46
CA MET A 266 4.98 -14.10 2.79
C MET A 266 6.43 -13.72 3.07
N SER A 267 6.68 -12.53 3.61
CA SER A 267 8.02 -12.05 3.87
C SER A 267 8.10 -11.20 5.13
N ARG A 268 9.30 -11.18 5.72
CA ARG A 268 9.66 -10.31 6.83
C ARG A 268 11.03 -9.73 6.56
N GLU A 269 11.19 -8.43 6.78
CA GLU A 269 12.47 -7.76 6.65
C GLU A 269 12.72 -6.76 7.78
N THR A 270 13.97 -6.42 8.00
CA THR A 270 14.38 -5.42 8.98
C THR A 270 15.48 -4.52 8.43
N THR A 271 15.31 -3.22 8.59
CA THR A 271 16.35 -2.21 8.36
C THR A 271 17.06 -1.94 9.67
N PHE A 272 18.38 -2.02 9.67
CA PHE A 272 19.18 -1.75 10.86
C PHE A 272 19.34 -0.23 11.08
N GLU A 273 19.43 0.19 12.32
CA GLU A 273 19.62 1.60 12.69
C GLU A 273 20.94 2.17 12.14
N ARG A 274 21.97 1.35 12.02
CA ARG A 274 23.23 1.65 11.35
C ARG A 274 23.59 0.56 10.35
N ASP A 275 24.45 0.87 9.39
CA ASP A 275 24.92 -0.12 8.42
C ASP A 275 25.88 -1.11 9.07
N MET A 276 25.55 -2.41 8.98
CA MET A 276 26.23 -3.51 9.65
C MET A 276 27.41 -4.04 8.85
N HIS A 277 28.53 -4.26 9.52
CA HIS A 277 29.67 -4.96 8.94
C HIS A 277 29.53 -6.47 9.14
N VAL A 278 29.67 -7.25 8.05
CA VAL A 278 29.36 -8.69 8.05
C VAL A 278 30.09 -9.46 9.15
N THR A 279 31.39 -9.19 9.32
CA THR A 279 32.21 -9.91 10.31
C THR A 279 32.03 -9.33 11.71
N ARG A 280 32.21 -7.98 11.85
CA ARG A 280 32.18 -7.33 13.17
C ARG A 280 30.83 -7.38 13.85
N ASP A 281 29.74 -7.30 13.05
CA ASP A 281 28.37 -7.27 13.58
C ASP A 281 27.65 -8.63 13.43
N ARG A 282 28.42 -9.72 13.26
CA ARG A 282 27.86 -11.08 13.12
C ARG A 282 26.95 -11.46 14.28
N ALA A 283 27.32 -11.05 15.50
CA ALA A 283 26.53 -11.29 16.71
C ALA A 283 25.13 -10.62 16.67
N THR A 284 24.94 -9.56 15.88
CA THR A 284 23.66 -8.89 15.64
C THR A 284 22.95 -9.45 14.42
N LEU A 285 23.68 -9.67 13.33
CA LEU A 285 23.12 -10.13 12.05
C LEU A 285 22.54 -11.53 12.14
N THR A 286 23.22 -12.48 12.81
CA THR A 286 22.79 -13.87 12.90
C THR A 286 21.46 -14.03 13.65
N PRO A 287 21.26 -13.47 14.87
CA PRO A 287 19.98 -13.51 15.55
C PRO A 287 18.87 -12.78 14.79
N ALA A 288 19.18 -11.65 14.15
CA ALA A 288 18.20 -10.91 13.36
C ALA A 288 17.67 -11.77 12.20
N LEU A 289 18.54 -12.45 11.46
CA LEU A 289 18.16 -13.35 10.37
C LEU A 289 17.35 -14.55 10.87
N THR A 290 17.72 -15.14 12.01
CA THR A 290 16.99 -16.25 12.63
C THR A 290 15.59 -15.82 13.02
N ARG A 291 15.45 -14.66 13.68
CA ARG A 291 14.14 -14.09 14.06
C ARG A 291 13.25 -13.82 12.85
N LEU A 292 13.80 -13.38 11.72
CA LEU A 292 13.02 -13.21 10.50
C LEU A 292 12.47 -14.55 9.99
N CYS A 293 13.28 -15.63 10.05
CA CYS A 293 12.83 -16.97 9.69
C CYS A 293 11.71 -17.47 10.61
N GLU A 294 11.85 -17.26 11.92
CA GLU A 294 10.83 -17.60 12.92
C GLU A 294 9.52 -16.86 12.64
N ARG A 295 9.57 -15.55 12.42
CA ARG A 295 8.38 -14.74 12.10
C ARG A 295 7.71 -15.13 10.79
N VAL A 296 8.47 -15.50 9.77
CA VAL A 296 7.90 -16.01 8.51
C VAL A 296 7.22 -17.36 8.74
N ALA A 297 7.82 -18.26 9.54
CA ALA A 297 7.23 -19.54 9.91
C ALA A 297 5.92 -19.35 10.70
N GLU A 298 5.90 -18.46 11.69
CA GLU A 298 4.70 -18.10 12.46
C GLU A 298 3.58 -17.57 11.54
N ASP A 299 3.92 -16.70 10.57
CA ASP A 299 2.95 -16.18 9.61
C ASP A 299 2.37 -17.27 8.72
N LEU A 300 3.20 -18.19 8.22
CA LEU A 300 2.77 -19.33 7.42
C LEU A 300 1.81 -20.23 8.21
N GLN A 301 2.19 -20.62 9.42
CA GLN A 301 1.38 -21.47 10.30
C GLN A 301 0.05 -20.80 10.66
N ARG A 302 0.09 -19.55 11.09
CA ARG A 302 -1.12 -18.80 11.47
C ARG A 302 -2.12 -18.67 10.31
N LYS A 303 -1.63 -18.57 9.07
CA LYS A 303 -2.45 -18.43 7.88
C LYS A 303 -2.76 -19.74 7.17
N GLY A 304 -2.25 -20.87 7.67
CA GLY A 304 -2.50 -22.20 7.12
C GLY A 304 -1.78 -22.46 5.78
N TYR A 305 -0.56 -21.91 5.59
CA TYR A 305 0.23 -22.11 4.37
C TYR A 305 1.55 -22.82 4.62
N ARG A 306 2.03 -23.47 3.57
CA ARG A 306 3.42 -23.92 3.42
C ARG A 306 3.99 -23.33 2.15
N GLY A 307 5.32 -23.23 2.04
CA GLY A 307 5.95 -22.66 0.85
C GLY A 307 7.14 -23.48 0.38
N ARG A 308 7.41 -23.42 -0.91
CA ARG A 308 8.48 -24.17 -1.55
C ARG A 308 9.70 -23.33 -1.90
N THR A 309 9.54 -22.02 -2.13
CA THR A 309 10.65 -21.16 -2.55
C THR A 309 11.03 -20.21 -1.42
N VAL A 310 12.24 -20.40 -0.89
CA VAL A 310 12.82 -19.52 0.15
C VAL A 310 13.67 -18.47 -0.52
N GLY A 311 13.41 -17.19 -0.20
CA GLY A 311 14.16 -16.04 -0.71
C GLY A 311 14.90 -15.29 0.39
N LEU A 312 16.13 -14.88 0.11
CA LEU A 312 16.92 -13.96 0.91
C LEU A 312 17.06 -12.63 0.15
N LYS A 313 16.73 -11.53 0.81
CA LYS A 313 16.96 -10.16 0.33
C LYS A 313 18.01 -9.49 1.21
N ILE A 314 19.03 -8.90 0.59
CA ILE A 314 20.00 -8.04 1.26
C ILE A 314 20.03 -6.70 0.54
N LYS A 315 19.86 -5.62 1.29
CA LYS A 315 20.10 -4.26 0.81
C LYS A 315 21.36 -3.72 1.47
N PHE A 316 22.30 -3.27 0.67
CA PHE A 316 23.56 -2.74 1.15
C PHE A 316 23.47 -1.23 1.47
N ALA A 317 24.53 -0.67 2.08
CA ALA A 317 24.63 0.73 2.43
C ALA A 317 24.52 1.68 1.22
N ASP A 318 24.96 1.23 0.05
CA ASP A 318 24.83 1.93 -1.24
C ASP A 318 23.46 1.78 -1.89
N PHE A 319 22.47 1.25 -1.17
CA PHE A 319 21.10 0.96 -1.59
C PHE A 319 20.96 -0.11 -2.68
N LYS A 320 22.04 -0.74 -3.13
CA LYS A 320 21.94 -1.90 -4.03
C LYS A 320 21.30 -3.08 -3.31
N ILE A 321 20.40 -3.75 -4.03
CA ILE A 321 19.66 -4.91 -3.53
C ILE A 321 20.18 -6.16 -4.24
N VAL A 322 20.40 -7.21 -3.46
CA VAL A 322 20.70 -8.56 -3.94
C VAL A 322 19.65 -9.51 -3.38
N THR A 323 19.04 -10.30 -4.26
CA THR A 323 18.13 -11.39 -3.88
C THR A 323 18.72 -12.72 -4.31
N ARG A 324 18.47 -13.78 -3.51
CA ARG A 324 18.81 -15.16 -3.83
C ARG A 324 17.66 -16.05 -3.39
N ASP A 325 17.19 -16.86 -4.29
CA ASP A 325 16.10 -17.81 -4.04
C ASP A 325 16.63 -19.26 -4.10
N LEU A 326 16.01 -20.13 -3.31
CA LEU A 326 16.22 -21.58 -3.29
C LEU A 326 14.86 -22.28 -3.25
N SER A 327 14.59 -23.11 -4.25
CA SER A 327 13.41 -23.99 -4.25
C SER A 327 13.73 -25.28 -3.52
N LEU A 328 12.87 -25.64 -2.58
CA LEU A 328 12.95 -26.87 -1.79
C LEU A 328 12.21 -28.00 -2.52
N PRO A 329 12.61 -29.26 -2.34
CA PRO A 329 11.89 -30.40 -2.91
C PRO A 329 10.47 -30.54 -2.35
N GLU A 330 10.29 -30.25 -1.05
CA GLU A 330 9.01 -30.27 -0.35
C GLU A 330 8.67 -28.90 0.25
N PRO A 331 7.37 -28.53 0.30
CA PRO A 331 6.94 -27.28 0.93
C PRO A 331 7.08 -27.36 2.45
N VAL A 332 7.58 -26.30 3.05
CA VAL A 332 7.84 -26.19 4.50
C VAL A 332 7.12 -25.00 5.12
N ALA A 333 6.89 -25.08 6.44
CA ALA A 333 6.36 -23.96 7.23
C ALA A 333 7.12 -23.77 8.56
N ASP A 334 8.20 -24.51 8.78
CA ASP A 334 8.99 -24.48 10.02
C ASP A 334 10.22 -23.56 9.88
N ALA A 335 10.59 -22.91 10.98
CA ALA A 335 11.69 -21.95 11.03
C ALA A 335 13.06 -22.60 10.75
N VAL A 336 13.27 -23.88 11.12
CA VAL A 336 14.55 -24.57 10.99
C VAL A 336 14.87 -24.81 9.50
N SER A 337 13.89 -25.34 8.75
CA SER A 337 14.01 -25.59 7.31
C SER A 337 14.19 -24.27 6.55
N ILE A 338 13.41 -23.23 6.87
CA ILE A 338 13.56 -21.89 6.30
C ILE A 338 14.95 -21.33 6.59
N ARG A 339 15.42 -21.42 7.84
CA ARG A 339 16.74 -20.89 8.25
C ARG A 339 17.90 -21.60 7.55
N ARG A 340 17.78 -22.92 7.35
CA ARG A 340 18.76 -23.71 6.59
C ARG A 340 18.83 -23.23 5.13
N ALA A 341 17.69 -23.11 4.47
CA ALA A 341 17.60 -22.66 3.08
C ALA A 341 18.12 -21.24 2.89
N VAL A 342 17.79 -20.32 3.82
CA VAL A 342 18.33 -18.95 3.86
C VAL A 342 19.86 -18.98 3.97
N GLY A 343 20.42 -19.91 4.75
CA GLY A 343 21.87 -20.13 4.86
C GLY A 343 22.52 -20.45 3.52
N GLU A 344 21.90 -21.34 2.75
CA GLU A 344 22.36 -21.68 1.39
C GLU A 344 22.22 -20.50 0.43
N CYS A 345 21.16 -19.70 0.55
CA CYS A 345 21.02 -18.46 -0.21
C CYS A 345 22.16 -17.46 0.15
N LEU A 346 22.49 -17.34 1.41
CA LEU A 346 23.51 -16.41 1.90
C LEU A 346 24.90 -16.75 1.38
N LYS A 347 25.26 -18.02 1.26
CA LYS A 347 26.55 -18.48 0.69
C LYS A 347 26.78 -17.99 -0.75
N ARG A 348 25.68 -17.65 -1.46
CA ARG A 348 25.74 -17.18 -2.87
C ARG A 348 25.75 -15.65 -2.99
N VAL A 349 25.93 -14.94 -1.89
CA VAL A 349 26.00 -13.47 -1.87
C VAL A 349 27.41 -13.03 -1.52
N ALA A 350 27.99 -12.15 -2.35
CA ALA A 350 29.23 -11.47 -2.00
C ALA A 350 28.95 -10.44 -0.89
N LEU A 351 29.53 -10.67 0.29
CA LEU A 351 29.32 -9.86 1.49
C LEU A 351 30.47 -8.87 1.71
N ASP A 352 30.82 -8.14 0.68
CA ASP A 352 31.94 -7.19 0.61
C ASP A 352 31.57 -5.76 1.04
N ARG A 353 30.29 -5.52 1.29
CA ARG A 353 29.72 -4.21 1.63
C ARG A 353 28.96 -4.26 2.95
N ARG A 354 28.79 -3.09 3.58
CA ARG A 354 27.94 -3.01 4.78
C ARG A 354 26.47 -3.25 4.44
N ILE A 355 25.80 -3.98 5.32
CA ILE A 355 24.41 -4.37 5.19
C ILE A 355 23.51 -3.34 5.87
N ARG A 356 22.55 -2.80 5.12
CA ARG A 356 21.52 -1.88 5.60
C ARG A 356 20.24 -2.59 6.02
N LEU A 357 19.83 -3.64 5.27
CA LEU A 357 18.60 -4.38 5.48
C LEU A 357 18.82 -5.85 5.13
N ILE A 358 18.15 -6.72 5.88
CA ILE A 358 17.98 -8.14 5.55
C ILE A 358 16.51 -8.50 5.53
N GLY A 359 16.11 -9.41 4.64
CA GLY A 359 14.75 -9.91 4.53
C GLY A 359 14.71 -11.38 4.15
N VAL A 360 13.67 -12.07 4.62
CA VAL A 360 13.36 -13.47 4.32
C VAL A 360 11.98 -13.54 3.71
N ARG A 361 11.84 -14.26 2.59
CA ARG A 361 10.59 -14.47 1.87
C ARG A 361 10.33 -15.96 1.70
N MET A 362 9.08 -16.34 1.82
CA MET A 362 8.57 -17.64 1.40
C MET A 362 7.59 -17.43 0.24
N GLY A 363 7.85 -18.07 -0.89
CA GLY A 363 7.03 -18.05 -2.10
C GLY A 363 6.60 -19.45 -2.53
N THR A 364 5.86 -19.53 -3.65
CA THR A 364 5.24 -20.77 -4.12
C THR A 364 4.45 -21.41 -2.98
N LEU A 365 3.45 -20.61 -2.50
CA LEU A 365 2.63 -21.00 -1.36
C LEU A 365 1.55 -22.00 -1.78
N GLU A 366 1.27 -22.94 -0.87
CA GLU A 366 0.13 -23.87 -0.97
C GLU A 366 -0.54 -23.97 0.40
N ALA A 367 -1.83 -24.33 0.44
CA ALA A 367 -2.54 -24.57 1.69
C ALA A 367 -1.91 -25.74 2.47
N ALA A 368 -1.79 -25.63 3.79
CA ALA A 368 -1.17 -26.63 4.63
C ALA A 368 -1.97 -27.95 4.73
N THR A 369 -3.29 -27.86 4.58
CA THR A 369 -4.20 -29.01 4.42
C THR A 369 -4.71 -28.98 2.98
N GLY A 370 -4.77 -30.12 2.28
CA GLY A 370 -5.18 -30.19 0.88
C GLY A 370 -6.61 -29.70 0.58
N GLU A 371 -7.34 -29.22 1.56
CA GLU A 371 -8.56 -28.43 1.43
C GLU A 371 -8.17 -26.94 1.48
N ALA A 372 -8.61 -26.18 0.47
CA ALA A 372 -8.50 -24.72 0.52
C ALA A 372 -9.10 -24.25 1.86
N PRO A 373 -8.41 -23.42 2.66
CA PRO A 373 -8.98 -22.88 3.88
C PRO A 373 -10.28 -22.19 3.49
N ALA A 374 -11.38 -22.59 4.15
CA ALA A 374 -12.65 -21.87 4.02
C ALA A 374 -12.33 -20.40 4.17
N ALA A 375 -12.78 -19.57 3.22
CA ALA A 375 -12.40 -18.18 3.10
C ALA A 375 -12.48 -17.51 4.48
N ALA A 376 -11.35 -17.43 5.16
CA ALA A 376 -11.24 -16.62 6.35
C ALA A 376 -11.57 -15.19 5.90
N PRO A 377 -12.36 -14.43 6.66
CA PRO A 377 -12.63 -13.05 6.29
C PRO A 377 -11.30 -12.38 5.96
N PRO A 378 -11.20 -11.59 4.88
CA PRO A 378 -9.95 -11.15 4.30
C PRO A 378 -9.11 -10.46 5.38
N ARG A 379 -8.11 -11.19 5.90
CA ARG A 379 -7.10 -10.61 6.77
C ARG A 379 -6.12 -9.92 5.85
N GLN A 380 -6.08 -8.61 5.97
CA GLN A 380 -5.17 -7.76 5.22
C GLN A 380 -3.76 -8.35 5.17
N SER A 381 -3.27 -8.56 3.95
CA SER A 381 -1.84 -8.72 3.73
C SER A 381 -1.13 -7.48 4.26
N GLU A 382 -0.17 -7.67 5.17
CA GLU A 382 0.74 -6.60 5.55
C GLU A 382 1.35 -6.05 4.25
N LEU A 383 1.25 -4.74 4.08
CA LEU A 383 1.74 -4.03 2.89
C LEU A 383 3.21 -4.40 2.64
N PRO A 384 3.58 -4.92 1.47
CA PRO A 384 4.97 -4.89 1.06
C PRO A 384 5.30 -3.42 0.78
N PHE A 385 6.18 -2.83 1.57
CA PHE A 385 6.87 -1.61 1.19
C PHE A 385 7.92 -1.99 0.13
N ASP A 386 7.47 -2.16 -1.10
CA ASP A 386 8.36 -2.13 -2.25
C ASP A 386 8.54 -0.65 -2.62
N GLY A 387 9.72 -0.13 -2.21
CA GLY A 387 10.19 1.22 -2.52
C GLY A 387 10.78 1.37 -3.91
#